data_286a1ce10342004b3e42af71e654d87b
#
_entry.id   286a1ce10342004b3e42af71e654d87b
#
_cell.length_a   1.000
_cell.length_b   1.000
_cell.length_c   1.000
_cell.angle_alpha   90.00
_cell.angle_beta   90.00
_cell.angle_gamma   90.00
#
_symmetry.space_group_name_H-M   'P 1'
#
loop_
_entity.id
_entity.type
_entity.pdbx_description
1 polymer ?
#
loop_
_entity_poly.entity_id
_entity_poly.type
_entity_poly.pdbx_seq_one_letter_code
_entity_poly.pdbx_strand_id
1 'polypeptide(L)'
;MFFRLPIVKFFSRLLNRATITVALVLLQAGWLLWAFSYLTTGRIWVNAALRLLSLFIVLYLVRKDEDSSYKIIWIVLIGLLPLLGGALYLVFGNKAPSKGMRRRMQSVEQAHTGDLAQQPGPARQLAGDHFSGLSRYVARYGPFPVWDKTQARYFSCGEAMYPKLLADLEKAEKFIFLEYFIVRSGKMWSGVEEILMRKAAQGVDVRLIYDDFGSLLGLPKDFVVRMERHHIRCIPFNPVVPLVSVVMNHRDHRKIVVVDGSVAYTGGVNLADEYINAEKRFGYWKDAAIRLEGAAAWNFTVTFLNVWNAFRPSETDYAPFAPTPEQLPETSDGLVQPYADSPLDEENVAETVYLNILAQAKRYVYIYTPYFSVGQELLGAMKGAAKRGVDVRLILPGIPDKKLVFRLTRSYYVPLLRAGVKIYEYTPGFLHAKCYVSDDHVAVVGSINMDYRSLFLHFECGTLLYRNSQILALRDDALNTLRKCREVQLSDCRTNLLGTLLDSVLRLLSPLM
;
A
#
# COMPACT_ATOMS: atom_id res chain seq x y z
N MET A 1 -47.44 -2.47 -13.87
CA MET A 1 -47.01 -1.57 -12.77
C MET A 1 -46.91 -2.42 -11.49
N PHE A 2 -45.81 -3.11 -11.30
CA PHE A 2 -45.61 -3.98 -10.12
C PHE A 2 -44.94 -3.21 -9.00
N PHE A 3 -45.70 -3.01 -7.93
CA PHE A 3 -45.18 -2.51 -6.65
C PHE A 3 -44.05 -3.44 -6.15
N ARG A 4 -42.79 -3.04 -6.26
CA ARG A 4 -41.70 -3.71 -5.55
C ARG A 4 -41.82 -3.35 -4.07
N LEU A 5 -42.37 -4.27 -3.27
CA LEU A 5 -42.50 -4.18 -1.84
C LEU A 5 -41.19 -3.78 -1.17
N PRO A 6 -41.20 -2.88 -0.14
CA PRO A 6 -40.01 -2.44 0.58
C PRO A 6 -39.21 -3.59 1.21
N ILE A 7 -39.86 -4.72 1.48
CA ILE A 7 -39.28 -5.97 1.96
C ILE A 7 -38.24 -6.55 0.98
N VAL A 8 -38.50 -6.52 -0.35
CA VAL A 8 -37.55 -7.03 -1.35
C VAL A 8 -36.30 -6.17 -1.43
N LYS A 9 -36.41 -4.84 -1.27
CA LYS A 9 -35.25 -3.94 -1.18
C LYS A 9 -34.48 -4.12 0.13
N PHE A 10 -35.15 -4.45 1.23
CA PHE A 10 -34.51 -4.73 2.51
C PHE A 10 -33.72 -6.05 2.43
N PHE A 11 -34.31 -7.13 1.91
CA PHE A 11 -33.62 -8.41 1.71
C PHE A 11 -32.49 -8.34 0.68
N SER A 12 -32.62 -7.56 -0.38
CA SER A 12 -31.52 -7.37 -1.35
C SER A 12 -30.33 -6.54 -0.80
N ARG A 13 -30.57 -5.67 0.20
CA ARG A 13 -29.52 -5.01 0.96
C ARG A 13 -28.86 -5.92 1.99
N LEU A 14 -29.62 -6.82 2.63
CA LEU A 14 -29.12 -7.83 3.55
C LEU A 14 -28.35 -8.96 2.84
N LEU A 15 -28.66 -9.27 1.59
CA LEU A 15 -28.03 -10.31 0.77
C LEU A 15 -26.96 -9.73 -0.17
N ASN A 16 -26.32 -8.61 0.17
CA ASN A 16 -25.15 -8.15 -0.58
C ASN A 16 -23.94 -9.06 -0.29
N ARG A 17 -22.94 -9.06 -1.19
CA ARG A 17 -21.72 -9.87 -1.05
C ARG A 17 -21.05 -9.68 0.31
N ALA A 18 -20.96 -8.44 0.80
CA ALA A 18 -20.31 -8.12 2.07
C ALA A 18 -21.05 -8.74 3.27
N THR A 19 -22.38 -8.66 3.32
CA THR A 19 -23.19 -9.22 4.44
C THR A 19 -23.11 -10.74 4.47
N ILE A 20 -23.18 -11.39 3.31
CA ILE A 20 -23.04 -12.85 3.20
C ILE A 20 -21.62 -13.26 3.66
N THR A 21 -20.59 -12.54 3.24
CA THR A 21 -19.21 -12.81 3.64
C THR A 21 -19.05 -12.71 5.15
N VAL A 22 -19.55 -11.63 5.78
CA VAL A 22 -19.50 -11.43 7.24
C VAL A 22 -20.25 -12.55 7.97
N ALA A 23 -21.46 -12.92 7.51
CA ALA A 23 -22.24 -13.98 8.13
C ALA A 23 -21.53 -15.34 8.06
N LEU A 24 -20.94 -15.69 6.94
CA LEU A 24 -20.16 -16.93 6.76
C LEU A 24 -18.87 -16.93 7.60
N VAL A 25 -18.20 -15.80 7.72
CA VAL A 25 -17.03 -15.63 8.60
C VAL A 25 -17.40 -15.88 10.07
N LEU A 26 -18.50 -15.28 10.54
CA LEU A 26 -18.98 -15.48 11.92
C LEU A 26 -19.40 -16.92 12.16
N LEU A 27 -20.05 -17.57 11.21
CA LEU A 27 -20.46 -18.97 11.29
C LEU A 27 -19.23 -19.91 11.34
N GLN A 28 -18.20 -19.64 10.53
CA GLN A 28 -16.94 -20.37 10.54
C GLN A 28 -16.19 -20.21 11.88
N ALA A 29 -16.15 -18.99 12.44
CA ALA A 29 -15.55 -18.73 13.75
C ALA A 29 -16.32 -19.48 14.86
N GLY A 30 -17.63 -19.42 14.85
CA GLY A 30 -18.49 -20.15 15.81
C GLY A 30 -18.30 -21.66 15.73
N TRP A 31 -18.23 -22.21 14.51
CA TRP A 31 -17.95 -23.65 14.30
C TRP A 31 -16.56 -24.06 14.83
N LEU A 32 -15.52 -23.25 14.59
CA LEU A 32 -14.18 -23.50 15.10
C LEU A 32 -14.16 -23.53 16.63
N LEU A 33 -14.81 -22.56 17.28
CA LEU A 33 -14.91 -22.50 18.75
C LEU A 33 -15.67 -23.70 19.32
N TRP A 34 -16.77 -24.09 18.69
CA TRP A 34 -17.55 -25.28 19.09
C TRP A 34 -16.76 -26.57 18.92
N ALA A 35 -16.16 -26.80 17.75
CA ALA A 35 -15.33 -27.97 17.46
C ALA A 35 -14.17 -28.10 18.45
N PHE A 36 -13.53 -26.97 18.77
CA PHE A 36 -12.45 -26.92 19.75
C PHE A 36 -12.94 -27.29 21.16
N SER A 37 -14.05 -26.71 21.64
CA SER A 37 -14.66 -27.05 22.94
C SER A 37 -14.99 -28.53 23.02
N TYR A 38 -15.58 -29.10 21.98
CA TYR A 38 -15.94 -30.52 21.92
C TYR A 38 -14.72 -31.44 22.00
N LEU A 39 -13.63 -31.10 21.30
CA LEU A 39 -12.40 -31.90 21.27
C LEU A 39 -11.61 -31.89 22.57
N THR A 40 -11.75 -30.81 23.37
CA THR A 40 -10.97 -30.65 24.61
C THR A 40 -11.69 -31.14 25.87
N THR A 41 -13.02 -31.34 25.84
CA THR A 41 -13.80 -31.76 26.98
C THR A 41 -13.57 -33.23 27.30
N GLY A 42 -13.06 -33.53 28.53
CA GLY A 42 -12.92 -34.90 29.08
C GLY A 42 -11.78 -35.77 28.53
N ARG A 43 -10.87 -35.24 27.65
CA ARG A 43 -9.80 -36.02 27.02
C ARG A 43 -8.40 -35.57 27.46
N ILE A 44 -7.93 -36.07 28.61
CA ILE A 44 -6.64 -35.66 29.23
C ILE A 44 -5.45 -35.80 28.27
N TRP A 45 -5.33 -36.92 27.55
CA TRP A 45 -4.22 -37.19 26.62
C TRP A 45 -4.24 -36.27 25.40
N VAL A 46 -5.41 -35.95 24.85
CA VAL A 46 -5.57 -34.98 23.75
C VAL A 46 -5.13 -33.60 24.20
N ASN A 47 -5.53 -33.17 25.40
CA ASN A 47 -5.11 -31.90 25.95
C ASN A 47 -3.61 -31.83 26.20
N ALA A 48 -2.98 -32.89 26.70
CA ALA A 48 -1.52 -32.96 26.88
C ALA A 48 -0.78 -32.86 25.55
N ALA A 49 -1.20 -33.62 24.53
CA ALA A 49 -0.61 -33.57 23.21
C ALA A 49 -0.74 -32.18 22.55
N LEU A 50 -1.90 -31.53 22.66
CA LEU A 50 -2.12 -30.20 22.11
C LEU A 50 -1.29 -29.12 22.83
N ARG A 51 -1.12 -29.23 24.17
CA ARG A 51 -0.23 -28.33 24.93
C ARG A 51 1.23 -28.50 24.49
N LEU A 52 1.68 -29.74 24.30
CA LEU A 52 3.02 -30.02 23.81
C LEU A 52 3.22 -29.44 22.38
N LEU A 53 2.25 -29.64 21.49
CA LEU A 53 2.25 -29.05 20.16
C LEU A 53 2.33 -27.51 20.23
N SER A 54 1.53 -26.88 21.10
CA SER A 54 1.56 -25.43 21.32
C SER A 54 2.94 -24.93 21.77
N LEU A 55 3.61 -25.67 22.65
CA LEU A 55 4.98 -25.36 23.06
C LEU A 55 5.95 -25.43 21.86
N PHE A 56 5.86 -26.47 21.02
CA PHE A 56 6.68 -26.56 19.81
C PHE A 56 6.40 -25.41 18.83
N ILE A 57 5.15 -24.99 18.68
CA ILE A 57 4.79 -23.84 17.84
C ILE A 57 5.43 -22.55 18.38
N VAL A 58 5.42 -22.33 19.70
CA VAL A 58 6.08 -21.18 20.33
C VAL A 58 7.58 -21.19 20.09
N LEU A 59 8.25 -22.35 20.26
CA LEU A 59 9.68 -22.50 20.00
C LEU A 59 10.01 -22.25 18.51
N TYR A 60 9.16 -22.72 17.60
CA TYR A 60 9.28 -22.46 16.18
C TYR A 60 9.12 -20.96 15.88
N LEU A 61 8.13 -20.28 16.48
CA LEU A 61 7.91 -18.83 16.32
C LEU A 61 9.11 -18.01 16.79
N VAL A 62 9.71 -18.36 17.91
CA VAL A 62 10.91 -17.67 18.43
C VAL A 62 12.05 -17.75 17.39
N ARG A 63 12.24 -18.92 16.78
CA ARG A 63 13.30 -19.16 15.78
C ARG A 63 13.04 -18.51 14.42
N LYS A 64 11.76 -18.34 14.04
CA LYS A 64 11.39 -17.85 12.71
C LYS A 64 11.90 -16.41 12.51
N ASP A 65 12.45 -16.10 11.34
CA ASP A 65 12.84 -14.74 10.96
C ASP A 65 11.61 -13.98 10.46
N GLU A 66 10.95 -13.26 11.39
CA GLU A 66 9.76 -12.42 11.15
C GLU A 66 9.76 -11.25 12.13
N ASP A 67 9.00 -10.21 11.82
CA ASP A 67 8.78 -9.07 12.72
C ASP A 67 8.33 -9.51 14.11
N SER A 68 9.00 -8.97 15.13
CA SER A 68 8.81 -9.38 16.53
C SER A 68 7.39 -9.12 17.03
N SER A 69 6.73 -8.06 16.56
CA SER A 69 5.38 -7.72 17.00
C SER A 69 4.36 -8.76 16.54
N TYR A 70 4.57 -9.33 15.34
CA TYR A 70 3.74 -10.42 14.85
C TYR A 70 3.94 -11.72 15.63
N LYS A 71 5.18 -12.05 16.01
CA LYS A 71 5.47 -13.21 16.87
C LYS A 71 4.81 -13.07 18.23
N ILE A 72 4.92 -11.87 18.85
CA ILE A 72 4.41 -11.61 20.19
C ILE A 72 2.91 -11.87 20.29
N ILE A 73 2.11 -11.41 19.33
CA ILE A 73 0.67 -11.65 19.39
C ILE A 73 0.32 -13.14 19.39
N TRP A 74 1.00 -13.95 18.55
CA TRP A 74 0.76 -15.39 18.52
C TRP A 74 1.25 -16.08 19.80
N ILE A 75 2.41 -15.69 20.33
CA ILE A 75 2.94 -16.21 21.61
C ILE A 75 2.00 -15.89 22.75
N VAL A 76 1.48 -14.65 22.83
CA VAL A 76 0.50 -14.26 23.86
C VAL A 76 -0.81 -15.03 23.70
N LEU A 77 -1.33 -15.17 22.49
CA LEU A 77 -2.55 -15.92 22.22
C LEU A 77 -2.41 -17.41 22.60
N ILE A 78 -1.29 -18.02 22.23
CA ILE A 78 -0.96 -19.42 22.59
C ILE A 78 -0.74 -19.55 24.08
N GLY A 79 -0.10 -18.59 24.74
CA GLY A 79 0.12 -18.58 26.19
C GLY A 79 -1.17 -18.47 26.99
N LEU A 80 -2.11 -17.63 26.56
CA LEU A 80 -3.43 -17.45 27.21
C LEU A 80 -4.39 -18.61 26.90
N LEU A 81 -4.38 -19.11 25.68
CA LEU A 81 -5.28 -20.14 25.17
C LEU A 81 -4.47 -21.22 24.42
N PRO A 82 -3.70 -22.07 25.13
CA PRO A 82 -2.70 -22.93 24.50
C PRO A 82 -3.24 -23.79 23.35
N LEU A 83 -4.42 -24.36 23.55
CA LEU A 83 -5.04 -25.26 22.59
C LEU A 83 -5.64 -24.49 21.40
N LEU A 84 -6.44 -23.46 21.69
CA LEU A 84 -7.10 -22.64 20.67
C LEU A 84 -6.09 -21.77 19.93
N GLY A 85 -5.17 -21.13 20.64
CA GLY A 85 -4.13 -20.28 20.05
C GLY A 85 -3.20 -21.05 19.11
N GLY A 86 -2.79 -22.27 19.51
CA GLY A 86 -2.00 -23.15 18.66
C GLY A 86 -2.75 -23.57 17.39
N ALA A 87 -4.02 -23.97 17.51
CA ALA A 87 -4.86 -24.33 16.37
C ALA A 87 -5.10 -23.13 15.44
N LEU A 88 -5.40 -21.95 15.98
CA LEU A 88 -5.56 -20.73 15.19
C LEU A 88 -4.26 -20.34 14.48
N TYR A 89 -3.10 -20.50 15.13
CA TYR A 89 -1.83 -20.24 14.49
C TYR A 89 -1.58 -21.17 13.29
N LEU A 90 -1.86 -22.47 13.41
CA LEU A 90 -1.71 -23.41 12.32
C LEU A 90 -2.60 -23.07 11.11
N VAL A 91 -3.78 -22.52 11.36
CA VAL A 91 -4.74 -22.14 10.30
C VAL A 91 -4.46 -20.74 9.74
N PHE A 92 -4.14 -19.76 10.59
CA PHE A 92 -4.08 -18.34 10.25
C PHE A 92 -2.69 -17.70 10.42
N GLY A 93 -1.73 -18.39 11.01
CA GLY A 93 -0.41 -17.84 11.30
C GLY A 93 0.50 -17.68 10.08
N ASN A 94 0.19 -18.35 8.97
CA ASN A 94 0.96 -18.20 7.75
C ASN A 94 0.51 -16.96 6.98
N LYS A 95 1.38 -15.94 6.90
CA LYS A 95 1.14 -14.70 6.16
C LYS A 95 1.35 -14.85 4.64
N ALA A 96 1.95 -15.92 4.17
CA ALA A 96 2.29 -16.05 2.76
C ALA A 96 1.05 -16.06 1.86
N PRO A 97 1.12 -15.45 0.68
CA PRO A 97 0.11 -15.58 -0.35
C PRO A 97 -0.16 -17.06 -0.70
N SER A 98 -1.29 -17.34 -1.35
CA SER A 98 -1.57 -18.71 -1.79
C SER A 98 -0.43 -19.24 -2.64
N LYS A 99 -0.08 -20.54 -2.48
CA LYS A 99 0.99 -21.18 -3.27
C LYS A 99 0.78 -20.98 -4.77
N GLY A 100 -0.48 -20.98 -5.24
CA GLY A 100 -0.81 -20.77 -6.64
C GLY A 100 -0.53 -19.33 -7.11
N MET A 101 -0.89 -18.31 -6.32
CA MET A 101 -0.58 -16.91 -6.61
C MET A 101 0.93 -16.70 -6.62
N ARG A 102 1.63 -17.12 -5.55
CA ARG A 102 3.08 -16.98 -5.41
C ARG A 102 3.81 -17.60 -6.60
N ARG A 103 3.48 -18.85 -6.96
CA ARG A 103 4.13 -19.55 -8.08
C ARG A 103 3.94 -18.80 -9.41
N ARG A 104 2.71 -18.36 -9.71
CA ARG A 104 2.42 -17.65 -10.96
C ARG A 104 3.18 -16.33 -11.05
N MET A 105 3.12 -15.50 -10.02
CA MET A 105 3.80 -14.21 -10.02
C MET A 105 5.32 -14.36 -10.05
N GLN A 106 5.91 -15.21 -9.21
CA GLN A 106 7.36 -15.46 -9.22
C GLN A 106 7.85 -16.05 -10.55
N SER A 107 7.07 -16.91 -11.20
CA SER A 107 7.43 -17.44 -12.53
C SER A 107 7.51 -16.35 -13.59
N VAL A 108 6.57 -15.38 -13.58
CA VAL A 108 6.58 -14.25 -14.51
C VAL A 108 7.74 -13.29 -14.18
N GLU A 109 7.90 -12.91 -12.91
CA GLU A 109 8.99 -12.03 -12.46
C GLU A 109 10.37 -12.60 -12.82
N GLN A 110 10.59 -13.91 -12.63
CA GLN A 110 11.83 -14.57 -13.02
C GLN A 110 12.07 -14.57 -14.52
N ALA A 111 11.03 -14.78 -15.33
CA ALA A 111 11.13 -14.75 -16.79
C ALA A 111 11.51 -13.35 -17.32
N HIS A 112 11.12 -12.29 -16.61
CA HIS A 112 11.28 -10.88 -17.00
C HIS A 112 12.29 -10.10 -16.15
N THR A 113 13.13 -10.79 -15.37
CA THR A 113 14.18 -10.15 -14.53
C THR A 113 15.15 -9.28 -15.36
N GLY A 114 15.40 -9.65 -16.62
CA GLY A 114 16.29 -8.91 -17.53
C GLY A 114 15.70 -7.58 -18.03
N ASP A 115 14.39 -7.40 -18.00
CA ASP A 115 13.73 -6.21 -18.56
C ASP A 115 13.98 -4.95 -17.72
N LEU A 116 14.34 -5.12 -16.42
CA LEU A 116 14.73 -4.05 -15.50
C LEU A 116 16.24 -4.04 -15.21
N ALA A 117 17.07 -4.28 -16.20
CA ALA A 117 18.52 -4.25 -16.02
C ALA A 117 19.03 -2.84 -15.65
N GLN A 118 19.89 -2.77 -14.62
CA GLN A 118 20.49 -1.51 -14.17
C GLN A 118 21.41 -0.92 -15.25
N GLN A 119 21.10 0.30 -15.68
CA GLN A 119 21.96 1.04 -16.59
C GLN A 119 23.22 1.57 -15.86
N PRO A 120 24.44 1.40 -16.44
CA PRO A 120 25.66 1.85 -15.76
C PRO A 120 25.77 3.36 -15.56
N GLY A 121 25.21 4.17 -16.49
CA GLY A 121 25.27 5.63 -16.45
C GLY A 121 24.64 6.22 -15.19
N PRO A 122 23.32 6.01 -14.96
CA PRO A 122 22.63 6.49 -13.77
C PRO A 122 23.22 5.97 -12.46
N ALA A 123 23.65 4.71 -12.40
CA ALA A 123 24.30 4.14 -11.22
C ALA A 123 25.63 4.85 -10.89
N ARG A 124 26.43 5.21 -11.91
CA ARG A 124 27.68 5.98 -11.71
C ARG A 124 27.42 7.41 -11.23
N GLN A 125 26.35 8.06 -11.65
CA GLN A 125 25.98 9.40 -11.19
C GLN A 125 25.69 9.44 -9.68
N LEU A 126 25.23 8.32 -9.08
CA LEU A 126 25.05 8.18 -7.64
C LEU A 126 26.31 7.65 -6.91
N ALA A 127 27.36 7.24 -7.65
CA ALA A 127 28.58 6.75 -7.02
C ALA A 127 29.20 7.85 -6.14
N GLY A 128 29.45 7.52 -4.86
CA GLY A 128 29.94 8.48 -3.87
C GLY A 128 28.87 9.40 -3.25
N ASP A 129 27.64 9.33 -3.72
CA ASP A 129 26.51 10.00 -3.07
C ASP A 129 26.15 9.36 -1.73
N HIS A 130 25.59 10.17 -0.84
CA HIS A 130 25.12 9.75 0.48
C HIS A 130 24.10 8.60 0.39
N PHE A 131 23.22 8.62 -0.62
CA PHE A 131 22.20 7.60 -0.85
C PHE A 131 22.59 6.51 -1.86
N SER A 132 23.86 6.43 -2.28
CA SER A 132 24.35 5.40 -3.21
C SER A 132 24.11 3.98 -2.70
N GLY A 133 24.23 3.78 -1.38
CA GLY A 133 23.96 2.50 -0.71
C GLY A 133 22.49 2.11 -0.82
N LEU A 134 21.58 3.06 -0.59
CA LEU A 134 20.13 2.85 -0.73
C LEU A 134 19.75 2.48 -2.16
N SER A 135 20.22 3.26 -3.14
CA SER A 135 19.93 2.98 -4.55
C SER A 135 20.44 1.60 -4.99
N ARG A 136 21.63 1.22 -4.54
CA ARG A 136 22.19 -0.10 -4.82
C ARG A 136 21.39 -1.23 -4.18
N TYR A 137 20.91 -1.02 -2.94
CA TYR A 137 20.02 -1.96 -2.27
C TYR A 137 18.74 -2.19 -3.08
N VAL A 138 18.04 -1.12 -3.46
CA VAL A 138 16.80 -1.20 -4.25
C VAL A 138 17.04 -1.87 -5.60
N ALA A 139 18.16 -1.58 -6.26
CA ALA A 139 18.50 -2.21 -7.54
C ALA A 139 18.87 -3.69 -7.43
N ARG A 140 19.45 -4.12 -6.30
CA ARG A 140 19.92 -5.50 -6.12
C ARG A 140 18.86 -6.42 -5.53
N TYR A 141 18.09 -5.95 -4.56
CA TYR A 141 17.14 -6.76 -3.80
C TYR A 141 15.68 -6.50 -4.19
N GLY A 142 15.34 -5.28 -4.67
CA GLY A 142 14.02 -4.97 -5.21
C GLY A 142 13.75 -5.38 -6.64
N PRO A 143 14.64 -5.78 -7.44
CA PRO A 143 15.43 -5.45 -8.61
C PRO A 143 14.92 -4.24 -9.43
N PHE A 144 14.89 -3.07 -8.85
CA PHE A 144 14.43 -1.84 -9.51
C PHE A 144 15.60 -0.89 -9.77
N PRO A 145 15.96 -0.64 -11.05
CA PRO A 145 17.09 0.22 -11.41
C PRO A 145 16.80 1.70 -11.19
N VAL A 146 17.87 2.48 -10.99
CA VAL A 146 17.81 3.93 -11.02
C VAL A 146 17.92 4.44 -12.47
N TRP A 147 17.16 5.49 -12.78
CA TRP A 147 17.02 6.06 -14.11
C TRP A 147 17.44 7.53 -14.15
N ASP A 148 18.07 7.93 -15.24
CA ASP A 148 18.11 9.30 -15.78
C ASP A 148 17.06 9.47 -16.88
N LYS A 149 17.20 10.48 -17.74
CA LYS A 149 16.29 10.77 -18.86
C LYS A 149 14.82 10.67 -18.49
N THR A 150 14.50 11.25 -17.32
CA THR A 150 13.14 11.25 -16.77
C THR A 150 12.83 12.61 -16.17
N GLN A 151 11.71 13.19 -16.57
CA GLN A 151 11.12 14.36 -15.94
C GLN A 151 10.10 13.89 -14.90
N ALA A 152 10.26 14.34 -13.66
CA ALA A 152 9.31 14.09 -12.60
C ALA A 152 8.44 15.33 -12.35
N ARG A 153 7.16 15.14 -12.00
CA ARG A 153 6.27 16.20 -11.55
C ARG A 153 5.47 15.75 -10.34
N TYR A 154 5.69 16.40 -9.22
CA TYR A 154 4.94 16.20 -7.99
C TYR A 154 3.60 16.94 -8.04
N PHE A 155 2.55 16.32 -7.50
CA PHE A 155 1.23 16.92 -7.29
C PHE A 155 0.89 16.85 -5.80
N SER A 156 0.62 18.01 -5.23
CA SER A 156 0.28 18.14 -3.80
C SER A 156 -1.17 17.76 -3.47
N CYS A 157 -2.01 17.47 -4.46
CA CYS A 157 -3.40 17.05 -4.28
C CYS A 157 -3.94 16.36 -5.54
N GLY A 158 -5.04 15.63 -5.39
CA GLY A 158 -5.68 14.93 -6.50
C GLY A 158 -6.31 15.86 -7.53
N GLU A 159 -6.82 17.02 -7.10
CA GLU A 159 -7.39 18.03 -8.00
C GLU A 159 -6.36 18.59 -8.99
N ALA A 160 -5.11 18.70 -8.56
CA ALA A 160 -4.03 19.15 -9.44
C ALA A 160 -3.54 18.03 -10.38
N MET A 161 -3.58 16.77 -9.93
CA MET A 161 -3.20 15.61 -10.72
C MET A 161 -4.24 15.26 -11.79
N TYR A 162 -5.52 15.27 -11.46
CA TYR A 162 -6.59 14.72 -12.28
C TYR A 162 -6.71 15.32 -13.67
N PRO A 163 -6.71 16.67 -13.86
CA PRO A 163 -6.75 17.24 -15.21
C PRO A 163 -5.54 16.86 -16.06
N LYS A 164 -4.36 16.72 -15.43
CA LYS A 164 -3.16 16.32 -16.15
C LYS A 164 -3.20 14.84 -16.54
N LEU A 165 -3.74 14.00 -15.67
CA LEU A 165 -3.99 12.59 -15.97
C LEU A 165 -4.93 12.43 -17.17
N LEU A 166 -6.08 13.13 -17.19
CA LEU A 166 -7.00 13.09 -18.32
C LEU A 166 -6.31 13.52 -19.62
N ALA A 167 -5.54 14.60 -19.56
CA ALA A 167 -4.82 15.12 -20.73
C ALA A 167 -3.75 14.14 -21.27
N ASP A 168 -3.11 13.35 -20.40
CA ASP A 168 -2.15 12.35 -20.84
C ASP A 168 -2.86 11.07 -21.37
N LEU A 169 -3.97 10.66 -20.77
CA LEU A 169 -4.80 9.57 -21.31
C LEU A 169 -5.34 9.90 -22.72
N GLU A 170 -5.73 11.16 -22.97
CA GLU A 170 -6.17 11.61 -24.29
C GLU A 170 -5.08 11.52 -25.38
N LYS A 171 -3.81 11.60 -25.00
CA LYS A 171 -2.68 11.51 -25.91
C LYS A 171 -2.24 10.09 -26.25
N ALA A 172 -2.79 9.10 -25.55
CA ALA A 172 -2.42 7.69 -25.77
C ALA A 172 -2.64 7.26 -27.23
N GLU A 173 -1.65 6.63 -27.81
CA GLU A 173 -1.65 6.14 -29.21
C GLU A 173 -1.53 4.62 -29.28
N LYS A 174 -0.81 3.99 -28.34
CA LYS A 174 -0.50 2.56 -28.35
C LYS A 174 -1.23 1.79 -27.25
N PHE A 175 -1.05 2.22 -25.99
CA PHE A 175 -1.66 1.52 -24.87
C PHE A 175 -1.85 2.41 -23.63
N ILE A 176 -2.84 2.01 -22.80
CA ILE A 176 -3.11 2.57 -21.47
C ILE A 176 -3.24 1.42 -20.50
N PHE A 177 -2.41 1.41 -19.45
CA PHE A 177 -2.47 0.46 -18.36
C PHE A 177 -2.85 1.16 -17.07
N LEU A 178 -3.82 0.62 -16.34
CA LEU A 178 -4.26 1.14 -15.04
C LEU A 178 -4.29 0.01 -14.00
N GLU A 179 -3.75 0.28 -12.82
CA GLU A 179 -3.76 -0.63 -11.68
C GLU A 179 -4.14 0.17 -10.43
N TYR A 180 -5.27 -0.16 -9.81
CA TYR A 180 -5.81 0.63 -8.71
C TYR A 180 -6.42 -0.23 -7.60
N PHE A 181 -6.19 0.18 -6.34
CA PHE A 181 -6.84 -0.44 -5.20
C PHE A 181 -8.34 -0.11 -5.14
N ILE A 182 -8.71 1.16 -5.30
CA ILE A 182 -10.11 1.61 -5.32
C ILE A 182 -10.45 2.19 -6.69
N VAL A 183 -11.48 1.60 -7.30
CA VAL A 183 -12.23 2.22 -8.41
C VAL A 183 -13.68 2.33 -7.94
N ARG A 184 -14.24 3.54 -8.00
CA ARG A 184 -15.63 3.80 -7.59
C ARG A 184 -16.34 4.64 -8.64
N SER A 185 -17.57 4.24 -8.96
CA SER A 185 -18.46 5.04 -9.82
C SER A 185 -18.67 6.43 -9.23
N GLY A 186 -18.43 7.47 -10.02
CA GLY A 186 -18.50 8.87 -9.62
C GLY A 186 -17.90 9.75 -10.70
N LYS A 187 -17.77 11.05 -10.43
CA LYS A 187 -17.28 12.06 -11.37
C LYS A 187 -15.87 11.74 -11.86
N MET A 188 -14.96 11.39 -10.93
CA MET A 188 -13.57 11.10 -11.27
C MET A 188 -13.44 9.88 -12.19
N TRP A 189 -14.12 8.76 -11.83
CA TRP A 189 -14.09 7.56 -12.66
C TRP A 189 -14.77 7.79 -14.00
N SER A 190 -15.94 8.44 -14.05
CA SER A 190 -16.66 8.68 -15.32
C SER A 190 -15.80 9.45 -16.33
N GLY A 191 -15.05 10.45 -15.90
CA GLY A 191 -14.14 11.17 -16.80
C GLY A 191 -13.00 10.32 -17.34
N VAL A 192 -12.45 9.43 -16.51
CA VAL A 192 -11.44 8.46 -16.96
C VAL A 192 -12.08 7.42 -17.89
N GLU A 193 -13.19 6.81 -17.48
CA GLU A 193 -13.89 5.75 -18.22
C GLU A 193 -14.29 6.20 -19.64
N GLU A 194 -14.77 7.41 -19.79
CA GLU A 194 -15.14 7.97 -21.09
C GLU A 194 -13.93 8.02 -22.05
N ILE A 195 -12.77 8.46 -21.58
CA ILE A 195 -11.55 8.48 -22.37
C ILE A 195 -11.10 7.06 -22.71
N LEU A 196 -11.10 6.15 -21.73
CA LEU A 196 -10.70 4.75 -21.95
C LEU A 196 -11.57 4.06 -23.01
N MET A 197 -12.91 4.24 -22.95
CA MET A 197 -13.82 3.69 -23.95
C MET A 197 -13.57 4.24 -25.34
N ARG A 198 -13.34 5.55 -25.47
CA ARG A 198 -13.03 6.19 -26.75
C ARG A 198 -11.70 5.71 -27.31
N LYS A 199 -10.65 5.61 -26.49
CA LYS A 199 -9.32 5.14 -26.90
C LYS A 199 -9.34 3.66 -27.29
N ALA A 200 -10.03 2.82 -26.53
CA ALA A 200 -10.22 1.41 -26.89
C ALA A 200 -10.94 1.24 -28.23
N ALA A 201 -11.98 2.06 -28.50
CA ALA A 201 -12.67 2.08 -29.78
C ALA A 201 -11.77 2.53 -30.97
N GLN A 202 -10.72 3.28 -30.68
CA GLN A 202 -9.69 3.69 -31.65
C GLN A 202 -8.57 2.65 -31.85
N GLY A 203 -8.62 1.52 -31.13
CA GLY A 203 -7.65 0.43 -31.23
C GLY A 203 -6.48 0.53 -30.24
N VAL A 204 -6.50 1.49 -29.31
CA VAL A 204 -5.52 1.56 -28.20
C VAL A 204 -5.73 0.38 -27.27
N ASP A 205 -4.66 -0.30 -26.86
CA ASP A 205 -4.70 -1.42 -25.92
C ASP A 205 -4.94 -0.91 -24.50
N VAL A 206 -6.17 -1.03 -24.01
CA VAL A 206 -6.56 -0.57 -22.68
C VAL A 206 -6.69 -1.75 -21.72
N ARG A 207 -5.91 -1.74 -20.63
CA ARG A 207 -5.92 -2.78 -19.59
C ARG A 207 -6.14 -2.16 -18.21
N LEU A 208 -7.03 -2.76 -17.45
CA LEU A 208 -7.36 -2.35 -16.08
C LEU A 208 -7.20 -3.52 -15.10
N ILE A 209 -6.40 -3.32 -14.08
CA ILE A 209 -6.37 -4.17 -12.88
C ILE A 209 -6.98 -3.37 -11.74
N TYR A 210 -7.91 -3.95 -10.98
CA TYR A 210 -8.41 -3.34 -9.76
C TYR A 210 -8.52 -4.37 -8.64
N ASP A 211 -8.27 -3.94 -7.40
CA ASP A 211 -8.45 -4.82 -6.24
C ASP A 211 -9.94 -5.04 -5.96
N ASP A 212 -10.39 -6.31 -5.93
CA ASP A 212 -11.81 -6.65 -5.77
C ASP A 212 -12.33 -6.25 -4.38
N PHE A 213 -11.51 -6.28 -3.32
CA PHE A 213 -11.91 -5.86 -1.99
C PHE A 213 -11.99 -4.32 -1.87
N GLY A 214 -10.97 -3.62 -2.37
CA GLY A 214 -10.94 -2.16 -2.36
C GLY A 214 -12.12 -1.54 -3.13
N SER A 215 -12.54 -2.18 -4.22
CA SER A 215 -13.60 -1.70 -5.11
C SER A 215 -14.98 -2.35 -4.87
N LEU A 216 -15.11 -3.26 -3.88
CA LEU A 216 -16.28 -4.12 -3.65
C LEU A 216 -17.61 -3.36 -3.53
N LEU A 217 -17.61 -2.21 -2.87
CA LEU A 217 -18.80 -1.37 -2.66
C LEU A 217 -18.90 -0.22 -3.67
N GLY A 218 -17.90 -0.04 -4.51
CA GLY A 218 -17.76 1.08 -5.43
C GLY A 218 -18.20 0.80 -6.86
N LEU A 219 -18.19 -0.48 -7.27
CA LEU A 219 -18.44 -0.90 -8.64
C LEU A 219 -19.73 -1.74 -8.77
N PRO A 220 -20.45 -1.66 -9.91
CA PRO A 220 -21.57 -2.53 -10.19
C PRO A 220 -21.10 -3.97 -10.45
N LYS A 221 -22.00 -4.95 -10.24
CA LYS A 221 -21.67 -6.38 -10.36
C LYS A 221 -21.25 -6.81 -11.77
N ASP A 222 -21.71 -6.11 -12.79
CA ASP A 222 -21.42 -6.35 -14.20
C ASP A 222 -20.24 -5.51 -14.73
N PHE A 223 -19.47 -4.89 -13.84
CA PHE A 223 -18.40 -3.96 -14.22
C PHE A 223 -17.41 -4.57 -15.20
N VAL A 224 -16.87 -5.76 -14.92
CA VAL A 224 -15.92 -6.44 -15.83
C VAL A 224 -16.55 -6.69 -17.19
N VAL A 225 -17.78 -7.21 -17.22
CA VAL A 225 -18.52 -7.49 -18.48
C VAL A 225 -18.73 -6.20 -19.28
N ARG A 226 -19.03 -5.10 -18.61
CA ARG A 226 -19.19 -3.78 -19.24
C ARG A 226 -17.87 -3.28 -19.83
N MET A 227 -16.75 -3.38 -19.11
CA MET A 227 -15.42 -2.99 -19.61
C MET A 227 -15.03 -3.81 -20.83
N GLU A 228 -15.16 -5.13 -20.76
CA GLU A 228 -14.82 -6.04 -21.88
C GLU A 228 -15.67 -5.78 -23.14
N ARG A 229 -16.95 -5.40 -22.99
CA ARG A 229 -17.82 -4.99 -24.13
C ARG A 229 -17.31 -3.73 -24.83
N HIS A 230 -16.60 -2.87 -24.13
CA HIS A 230 -15.95 -1.68 -24.67
C HIS A 230 -14.49 -1.91 -25.03
N HIS A 231 -14.06 -3.16 -25.21
CA HIS A 231 -12.68 -3.56 -25.54
C HIS A 231 -11.64 -3.14 -24.49
N ILE A 232 -12.07 -2.85 -23.27
CA ILE A 232 -11.17 -2.60 -22.12
C ILE A 232 -10.97 -3.92 -21.40
N ARG A 233 -9.76 -4.50 -21.51
CA ARG A 233 -9.43 -5.75 -20.84
C ARG A 233 -9.33 -5.52 -19.33
N CYS A 234 -10.00 -6.34 -18.51
CA CYS A 234 -10.15 -6.07 -17.09
C CYS A 234 -9.86 -7.30 -16.22
N ILE A 235 -9.14 -7.11 -15.11
CA ILE A 235 -8.82 -8.13 -14.10
C ILE A 235 -9.23 -7.63 -12.71
N PRO A 236 -10.16 -8.32 -11.99
CA PRO A 236 -10.34 -8.15 -10.56
C PRO A 236 -9.20 -8.89 -9.83
N PHE A 237 -8.31 -8.16 -9.15
CA PHE A 237 -7.22 -8.77 -8.40
C PHE A 237 -7.73 -9.40 -7.10
N ASN A 238 -7.30 -10.62 -6.82
CA ASN A 238 -7.61 -11.41 -5.62
C ASN A 238 -9.10 -11.34 -5.22
N PRO A 239 -10.01 -11.94 -6.03
CA PRO A 239 -11.45 -11.84 -5.83
C PRO A 239 -11.89 -12.26 -4.44
N VAL A 240 -12.83 -11.50 -3.84
CA VAL A 240 -13.37 -11.78 -2.52
C VAL A 240 -14.23 -13.03 -2.54
N VAL A 241 -13.79 -14.05 -1.80
CA VAL A 241 -14.57 -15.25 -1.54
C VAL A 241 -15.12 -15.21 -0.11
N PRO A 242 -16.35 -15.70 0.15
CA PRO A 242 -16.98 -15.63 1.47
C PRO A 242 -16.46 -16.71 2.42
N LEU A 243 -15.15 -16.76 2.63
CA LEU A 243 -14.44 -17.66 3.55
C LEU A 243 -13.40 -16.89 4.34
N VAL A 244 -13.21 -17.23 5.63
CA VAL A 244 -12.08 -16.70 6.41
C VAL A 244 -10.80 -17.32 5.85
N SER A 245 -10.01 -16.52 5.15
CA SER A 245 -8.74 -16.94 4.61
C SER A 245 -7.70 -15.84 4.77
N VAL A 246 -6.51 -16.19 5.22
CA VAL A 246 -5.36 -15.27 5.31
C VAL A 246 -4.98 -14.70 3.93
N VAL A 247 -5.21 -15.46 2.87
CA VAL A 247 -4.99 -15.05 1.47
C VAL A 247 -5.78 -13.79 1.10
N MET A 248 -6.91 -13.54 1.75
CA MET A 248 -7.70 -12.31 1.56
C MET A 248 -7.00 -11.04 2.06
N ASN A 249 -5.95 -11.14 2.88
CA ASN A 249 -5.18 -9.99 3.35
C ASN A 249 -4.21 -9.45 2.31
N HIS A 250 -3.82 -10.24 1.31
CA HIS A 250 -2.92 -9.81 0.25
C HIS A 250 -3.70 -9.01 -0.79
N ARG A 251 -3.56 -7.68 -0.74
CA ARG A 251 -4.28 -6.75 -1.61
C ARG A 251 -3.32 -5.98 -2.49
N ASP A 252 -3.78 -5.67 -3.68
CA ASP A 252 -3.07 -4.78 -4.57
C ASP A 252 -3.40 -3.33 -4.19
N HIS A 253 -2.52 -2.73 -3.40
CA HIS A 253 -2.70 -1.36 -2.93
C HIS A 253 -1.98 -0.33 -3.80
N ARG A 254 -1.40 -0.74 -4.92
CA ARG A 254 -0.75 0.15 -5.89
C ARG A 254 -1.76 1.05 -6.60
N LYS A 255 -1.29 2.18 -7.09
CA LYS A 255 -1.99 3.10 -7.96
C LYS A 255 -1.02 3.45 -9.06
N ILE A 256 -1.19 2.81 -10.20
CA ILE A 256 -0.30 2.95 -11.35
C ILE A 256 -1.15 3.30 -12.57
N VAL A 257 -0.70 4.30 -13.33
CA VAL A 257 -1.15 4.52 -14.70
C VAL A 257 0.09 4.54 -15.57
N VAL A 258 0.05 3.87 -16.70
CA VAL A 258 1.07 3.95 -17.73
C VAL A 258 0.41 4.31 -19.06
N VAL A 259 1.01 5.27 -19.78
CA VAL A 259 0.58 5.67 -21.12
C VAL A 259 1.78 5.51 -22.07
N ASP A 260 1.62 4.68 -23.07
CA ASP A 260 2.57 4.44 -24.15
C ASP A 260 4.04 4.17 -23.70
N GLY A 261 4.21 3.61 -22.48
CA GLY A 261 5.49 3.26 -21.89
C GLY A 261 6.36 4.44 -21.45
N SER A 262 6.03 5.65 -21.84
CA SER A 262 6.82 6.86 -21.61
C SER A 262 6.27 7.77 -20.52
N VAL A 263 5.00 7.65 -20.14
CA VAL A 263 4.38 8.39 -19.04
C VAL A 263 3.85 7.44 -18.00
N ALA A 264 4.18 7.68 -16.73
CA ALA A 264 3.63 6.91 -15.61
C ALA A 264 3.19 7.82 -14.47
N TYR A 265 2.19 7.37 -13.71
CA TYR A 265 1.70 7.99 -12.48
C TYR A 265 1.71 6.98 -11.34
N THR A 266 2.07 7.46 -10.15
CA THR A 266 1.84 6.74 -8.89
C THR A 266 1.59 7.73 -7.75
N GLY A 267 1.19 7.21 -6.58
CA GLY A 267 0.93 7.99 -5.38
C GLY A 267 -0.15 7.41 -4.49
N GLY A 268 -0.79 8.25 -3.67
CA GLY A 268 -1.87 7.85 -2.78
C GLY A 268 -3.26 7.88 -3.42
N VAL A 269 -3.42 8.58 -4.55
CA VAL A 269 -4.71 8.91 -5.19
C VAL A 269 -5.33 7.70 -5.86
N ASN A 270 -6.52 7.27 -5.41
CA ASN A 270 -7.35 6.27 -6.09
C ASN A 270 -8.35 6.93 -7.07
N LEU A 271 -9.13 6.13 -7.78
CA LEU A 271 -10.15 6.59 -8.73
C LEU A 271 -11.53 6.68 -8.04
N ALA A 272 -11.68 7.69 -7.17
CA ALA A 272 -12.94 7.98 -6.49
C ALA A 272 -13.04 9.49 -6.16
N ASP A 273 -14.26 9.97 -5.99
CA ASP A 273 -14.58 11.41 -5.92
C ASP A 273 -13.99 12.14 -4.71
N GLU A 274 -13.80 11.43 -3.59
CA GLU A 274 -13.13 11.98 -2.41
C GLU A 274 -11.68 12.40 -2.69
N TYR A 275 -10.96 11.72 -3.58
CA TYR A 275 -9.56 12.02 -3.91
C TYR A 275 -9.36 13.30 -4.70
N ILE A 276 -10.41 13.75 -5.39
CA ILE A 276 -10.43 15.05 -6.09
C ILE A 276 -11.33 16.08 -5.36
N ASN A 277 -11.69 15.82 -4.12
CA ASN A 277 -12.57 16.65 -3.29
C ASN A 277 -13.92 17.00 -3.95
N ALA A 278 -14.38 16.21 -4.91
CA ALA A 278 -15.73 16.31 -5.47
C ALA A 278 -16.79 15.76 -4.48
N GLU A 279 -16.39 14.88 -3.56
CA GLU A 279 -17.17 14.42 -2.42
C GLU A 279 -16.45 14.79 -1.12
N LYS A 280 -17.13 15.48 -0.19
CA LYS A 280 -16.58 15.80 1.15
C LYS A 280 -16.95 14.73 2.16
N ARG A 281 -16.10 13.74 2.32
CA ARG A 281 -16.37 12.60 3.21
C ARG A 281 -15.82 12.77 4.62
N PHE A 282 -14.57 13.28 4.74
CA PHE A 282 -13.86 13.49 6.02
C PHE A 282 -13.13 14.83 6.01
N GLY A 283 -13.86 15.91 5.66
CA GLY A 283 -13.27 17.23 5.41
C GLY A 283 -12.54 17.27 4.07
N TYR A 284 -11.49 18.08 3.99
CA TYR A 284 -10.62 18.14 2.81
C TYR A 284 -9.72 16.90 2.72
N TRP A 285 -9.77 16.21 1.60
CA TRP A 285 -8.92 15.03 1.34
C TRP A 285 -7.58 15.46 0.75
N LYS A 286 -6.53 15.43 1.58
CA LYS A 286 -5.16 15.75 1.19
C LYS A 286 -4.45 14.49 0.75
N ASP A 287 -4.11 14.39 -0.54
CA ASP A 287 -3.30 13.31 -1.08
C ASP A 287 -2.11 13.84 -1.88
N ALA A 288 -1.29 12.97 -2.42
CA ALA A 288 -0.16 13.30 -3.27
C ALA A 288 0.01 12.27 -4.38
N ALA A 289 0.58 12.72 -5.49
CA ALA A 289 0.95 11.87 -6.60
C ALA A 289 2.23 12.38 -7.28
N ILE A 290 2.86 11.51 -8.06
CA ILE A 290 3.98 11.85 -8.92
C ILE A 290 3.72 11.35 -10.34
N ARG A 291 4.03 12.17 -11.33
CA ARG A 291 4.06 11.85 -12.73
C ARG A 291 5.51 11.72 -13.17
N LEU A 292 5.82 10.68 -13.89
CA LEU A 292 7.11 10.46 -14.54
C LEU A 292 6.92 10.47 -16.05
N GLU A 293 7.82 11.15 -16.76
CA GLU A 293 7.86 11.17 -18.21
C GLU A 293 9.28 10.84 -18.68
N GLY A 294 9.43 9.74 -19.39
CA GLY A 294 10.71 9.23 -19.87
C GLY A 294 11.04 7.83 -19.36
N ALA A 295 12.33 7.52 -19.23
CA ALA A 295 12.85 6.17 -19.03
C ALA A 295 12.32 5.45 -17.79
N ALA A 296 12.12 6.16 -16.67
CA ALA A 296 11.64 5.54 -15.43
C ALA A 296 10.19 5.03 -15.50
N ALA A 297 9.38 5.46 -16.47
CA ALA A 297 8.03 4.92 -16.68
C ALA A 297 8.07 3.42 -17.00
N TRP A 298 9.17 2.93 -17.55
CA TRP A 298 9.40 1.52 -17.87
C TRP A 298 9.29 0.61 -16.63
N ASN A 299 9.76 1.05 -15.46
CA ASN A 299 9.60 0.28 -14.23
C ASN A 299 8.13 -0.05 -13.94
N PHE A 300 7.23 0.93 -14.04
CA PHE A 300 5.81 0.72 -13.81
C PHE A 300 5.15 -0.08 -14.91
N THR A 301 5.64 0.02 -16.16
CA THR A 301 5.19 -0.81 -17.29
C THR A 301 5.47 -2.29 -17.00
N VAL A 302 6.70 -2.63 -16.63
CA VAL A 302 7.09 -4.01 -16.28
C VAL A 302 6.34 -4.49 -15.02
N THR A 303 6.23 -3.65 -13.99
CA THR A 303 5.48 -3.98 -12.77
C THR A 303 4.03 -4.35 -13.09
N PHE A 304 3.34 -3.55 -13.90
CA PHE A 304 1.97 -3.84 -14.35
C PHE A 304 1.89 -5.13 -15.17
N LEU A 305 2.79 -5.31 -16.16
CA LEU A 305 2.77 -6.48 -17.04
C LEU A 305 3.06 -7.78 -16.28
N ASN A 306 3.90 -7.75 -15.26
CA ASN A 306 4.14 -8.91 -14.39
C ASN A 306 2.87 -9.37 -13.69
N VAL A 307 2.09 -8.44 -13.11
CA VAL A 307 0.80 -8.77 -12.50
C VAL A 307 -0.20 -9.22 -13.56
N TRP A 308 -0.27 -8.50 -14.69
CA TRP A 308 -1.16 -8.85 -15.78
C TRP A 308 -0.95 -10.30 -16.24
N ASN A 309 0.28 -10.64 -16.59
CA ASN A 309 0.64 -11.98 -17.10
C ASN A 309 0.49 -13.09 -16.07
N ALA A 310 0.62 -12.79 -14.78
CA ALA A 310 0.39 -13.79 -13.74
C ALA A 310 -1.08 -14.24 -13.66
N PHE A 311 -2.02 -13.40 -14.09
CA PHE A 311 -3.46 -13.70 -14.02
C PHE A 311 -4.14 -13.85 -15.39
N ARG A 312 -3.62 -13.18 -16.43
CA ARG A 312 -4.12 -13.24 -17.81
C ARG A 312 -2.93 -13.25 -18.78
N PRO A 313 -2.21 -14.37 -18.91
CA PRO A 313 -1.03 -14.47 -19.77
C PRO A 313 -1.36 -14.04 -21.21
N SER A 314 -0.65 -13.06 -21.72
CA SER A 314 -0.83 -12.52 -23.08
C SER A 314 0.48 -12.11 -23.74
N GLU A 315 1.52 -11.78 -22.93
CA GLU A 315 2.78 -11.27 -23.46
C GLU A 315 3.94 -12.19 -23.08
N THR A 316 4.81 -12.48 -24.02
CA THR A 316 6.07 -13.20 -23.81
C THR A 316 7.29 -12.29 -23.96
N ASP A 317 7.10 -11.12 -24.53
CA ASP A 317 8.12 -10.08 -24.74
C ASP A 317 7.54 -8.72 -24.36
N TYR A 318 8.22 -7.98 -23.48
CA TYR A 318 7.82 -6.66 -23.05
C TYR A 318 8.45 -5.52 -23.86
N ALA A 319 9.44 -5.81 -24.72
CA ALA A 319 10.12 -4.79 -25.53
C ALA A 319 9.18 -3.88 -26.34
N PRO A 320 8.05 -4.36 -26.91
CA PRO A 320 7.11 -3.50 -27.62
C PRO A 320 6.45 -2.40 -26.78
N PHE A 321 6.46 -2.56 -25.44
CA PHE A 321 5.88 -1.61 -24.48
C PHE A 321 6.93 -0.62 -23.92
N ALA A 322 8.20 -0.79 -24.28
CA ALA A 322 9.26 0.11 -23.82
C ALA A 322 9.14 1.49 -24.48
N PRO A 323 9.54 2.58 -23.80
CA PRO A 323 9.58 3.90 -24.40
C PRO A 323 10.60 3.93 -25.55
N THR A 324 10.24 4.60 -26.65
CA THR A 324 11.15 4.79 -27.76
C THR A 324 12.17 5.91 -27.44
N PRO A 325 13.35 5.96 -28.10
CA PRO A 325 14.33 7.01 -27.87
C PRO A 325 13.77 8.44 -28.03
N GLU A 326 12.83 8.63 -28.94
CA GLU A 326 12.20 9.92 -29.24
C GLU A 326 11.26 10.38 -28.11
N GLN A 327 10.77 9.45 -27.30
CA GLN A 327 9.91 9.73 -26.13
C GLN A 327 10.74 10.06 -24.87
N LEU A 328 12.06 9.92 -24.93
CA LEU A 328 12.92 10.21 -23.79
C LEU A 328 13.30 11.70 -23.79
N PRO A 329 13.23 12.39 -22.65
CA PRO A 329 13.67 13.77 -22.54
C PRO A 329 15.19 13.88 -22.75
N GLU A 330 15.62 14.96 -23.41
CA GLU A 330 17.04 15.22 -23.65
C GLU A 330 17.82 15.47 -22.36
N THR A 331 17.18 16.09 -21.38
CA THR A 331 17.79 16.45 -20.10
C THR A 331 17.12 15.71 -18.94
N SER A 332 17.92 15.37 -17.92
CA SER A 332 17.46 14.78 -16.68
C SER A 332 17.34 15.83 -15.58
N ASP A 333 16.28 15.79 -14.79
CA ASP A 333 16.15 16.54 -13.54
C ASP A 333 16.48 15.60 -12.37
N GLY A 334 17.76 15.42 -12.07
CA GLY A 334 18.22 14.45 -11.09
C GLY A 334 18.01 13.00 -11.53
N LEU A 335 17.81 12.11 -10.56
CA LEU A 335 17.62 10.68 -10.80
C LEU A 335 16.33 10.18 -10.14
N VAL A 336 15.71 9.18 -10.76
CA VAL A 336 14.44 8.60 -10.35
C VAL A 336 14.58 7.08 -10.24
N GLN A 337 14.08 6.50 -9.16
CA GLN A 337 14.08 5.05 -8.95
C GLN A 337 12.71 4.60 -8.47
N PRO A 338 11.79 4.27 -9.38
CA PRO A 338 10.55 3.61 -9.00
C PRO A 338 10.86 2.23 -8.46
N TYR A 339 10.08 1.79 -7.47
CA TYR A 339 10.18 0.46 -6.89
C TYR A 339 8.80 -0.07 -6.50
N ALA A 340 8.69 -1.37 -6.42
CA ALA A 340 7.53 -2.05 -5.86
C ALA A 340 7.97 -2.88 -4.65
N ASP A 341 6.99 -3.21 -3.82
CA ASP A 341 7.13 -4.12 -2.70
C ASP A 341 6.01 -5.16 -2.76
N SER A 342 6.27 -6.38 -2.35
CA SER A 342 5.30 -7.45 -2.44
C SER A 342 5.45 -8.49 -1.32
N PRO A 343 4.37 -9.15 -0.89
CA PRO A 343 4.43 -10.21 0.11
C PRO A 343 4.87 -11.57 -0.47
N LEU A 344 5.44 -11.60 -1.67
CA LEU A 344 5.82 -12.83 -2.38
C LEU A 344 7.15 -13.41 -1.93
N ASP A 345 8.03 -12.57 -1.43
CA ASP A 345 9.37 -12.90 -0.92
C ASP A 345 9.49 -12.49 0.56
N GLU A 346 10.71 -12.54 1.09
CA GLU A 346 11.03 -12.19 2.48
C GLU A 346 11.74 -10.83 2.58
N GLU A 347 11.86 -10.09 1.46
CA GLU A 347 12.54 -8.81 1.42
C GLU A 347 11.54 -7.64 1.55
N ASN A 348 11.62 -6.88 2.64
CA ASN A 348 10.75 -5.73 2.89
C ASN A 348 11.41 -4.46 2.34
N VAL A 349 11.33 -4.28 1.02
CA VAL A 349 12.01 -3.17 0.31
C VAL A 349 11.55 -1.82 0.84
N ALA A 350 10.25 -1.64 1.05
CA ALA A 350 9.68 -0.36 1.51
C ALA A 350 10.16 0.00 2.92
N GLU A 351 10.13 -0.94 3.86
CA GLU A 351 10.61 -0.70 5.23
C GLU A 351 12.08 -0.35 5.24
N THR A 352 12.89 -1.08 4.48
CA THR A 352 14.34 -0.84 4.36
C THR A 352 14.64 0.52 3.73
N VAL A 353 13.86 0.97 2.73
CA VAL A 353 13.95 2.33 2.17
C VAL A 353 13.73 3.37 3.26
N TYR A 354 12.67 3.23 4.06
CA TYR A 354 12.33 4.19 5.13
C TYR A 354 13.36 4.19 6.26
N LEU A 355 13.86 3.03 6.66
CA LEU A 355 14.93 2.89 7.64
C LEU A 355 16.22 3.59 7.16
N ASN A 356 16.59 3.41 5.89
CA ASN A 356 17.77 4.05 5.31
C ASN A 356 17.65 5.57 5.28
N ILE A 357 16.49 6.12 4.87
CA ILE A 357 16.27 7.59 4.88
C ILE A 357 16.42 8.14 6.30
N LEU A 358 15.78 7.51 7.29
CA LEU A 358 15.87 7.93 8.69
C LEU A 358 17.29 7.81 9.28
N ALA A 359 18.01 6.74 8.91
CA ALA A 359 19.38 6.52 9.38
C ALA A 359 20.37 7.55 8.82
N GLN A 360 20.18 7.93 7.55
CA GLN A 360 21.09 8.83 6.83
C GLN A 360 20.76 10.31 6.99
N ALA A 361 19.56 10.65 7.45
CA ALA A 361 19.12 12.03 7.65
C ALA A 361 20.03 12.80 8.61
N LYS A 362 20.36 14.07 8.24
CA LYS A 362 21.25 14.98 8.98
C LYS A 362 20.53 16.22 9.49
N ARG A 363 19.58 16.79 8.75
CA ARG A 363 18.89 18.03 9.08
C ARG A 363 17.42 17.79 9.42
N TYR A 364 16.67 17.13 8.52
CA TYR A 364 15.25 16.91 8.71
C TYR A 364 14.73 15.69 7.93
N VAL A 365 13.63 15.12 8.43
CA VAL A 365 12.76 14.17 7.72
C VAL A 365 11.31 14.55 7.97
N TYR A 366 10.56 14.87 6.92
CA TYR A 366 9.12 15.09 6.99
C TYR A 366 8.37 13.93 6.36
N ILE A 367 7.39 13.39 7.07
CA ILE A 367 6.71 12.14 6.75
C ILE A 367 5.21 12.38 6.71
N TYR A 368 4.58 12.04 5.59
CA TYR A 368 3.14 11.95 5.48
C TYR A 368 2.71 10.48 5.54
N THR A 369 1.72 10.17 6.34
CA THR A 369 1.05 8.86 6.32
C THR A 369 -0.37 8.95 6.91
N PRO A 370 -1.37 8.27 6.32
CA PRO A 370 -2.73 8.27 6.89
C PRO A 370 -2.84 7.39 8.13
N TYR A 371 -2.03 6.35 8.21
CA TYR A 371 -2.03 5.37 9.30
C TYR A 371 -0.61 5.20 9.81
N PHE A 372 -0.47 5.04 11.12
CA PHE A 372 0.81 4.83 11.77
C PHE A 372 0.72 3.68 12.77
N SER A 373 1.29 2.56 12.38
CA SER A 373 1.35 1.34 13.18
C SER A 373 2.55 0.52 12.71
N VAL A 374 3.71 0.73 13.32
CA VAL A 374 5.01 0.24 12.85
C VAL A 374 5.70 -0.66 13.86
N GLY A 375 6.63 -1.48 13.36
CA GLY A 375 7.55 -2.30 14.15
C GLY A 375 8.52 -1.47 14.98
N GLN A 376 9.25 -2.16 15.86
CA GLN A 376 10.23 -1.51 16.75
C GLN A 376 11.42 -0.93 15.98
N GLU A 377 11.72 -1.44 14.80
CA GLU A 377 12.82 -0.97 13.96
C GLU A 377 12.56 0.44 13.45
N LEU A 378 11.43 0.68 12.76
CA LEU A 378 11.05 2.02 12.30
C LEU A 378 10.82 2.99 13.47
N LEU A 379 10.15 2.53 14.53
CA LEU A 379 9.96 3.34 15.74
C LEU A 379 11.30 3.73 16.36
N GLY A 380 12.26 2.81 16.42
CA GLY A 380 13.61 3.00 16.90
C GLY A 380 14.40 3.97 16.03
N ALA A 381 14.31 3.82 14.70
CA ALA A 381 14.98 4.70 13.74
C ALA A 381 14.48 6.15 13.83
N MET A 382 13.16 6.38 13.92
CA MET A 382 12.58 7.72 14.11
C MET A 382 13.07 8.37 15.42
N LYS A 383 13.01 7.63 16.54
CA LYS A 383 13.50 8.11 17.84
C LYS A 383 15.01 8.39 17.80
N GLY A 384 15.77 7.52 17.14
CA GLY A 384 17.21 7.66 16.98
C GLY A 384 17.58 8.89 16.15
N ALA A 385 16.87 9.14 15.03
CA ALA A 385 17.06 10.33 14.20
C ALA A 385 16.79 11.61 15.00
N ALA A 386 15.64 11.69 15.69
CA ALA A 386 15.30 12.86 16.51
C ALA A 386 16.33 13.12 17.63
N LYS A 387 16.80 12.07 18.31
CA LYS A 387 17.84 12.18 19.36
C LYS A 387 19.22 12.59 18.82
N ARG A 388 19.51 12.33 17.53
CA ARG A 388 20.70 12.85 16.85
C ARG A 388 20.58 14.32 16.45
N GLY A 389 19.44 14.98 16.72
CA GLY A 389 19.18 16.37 16.38
C GLY A 389 18.49 16.58 15.02
N VAL A 390 18.04 15.51 14.34
CA VAL A 390 17.28 15.62 13.11
C VAL A 390 15.86 16.10 13.42
N ASP A 391 15.35 17.08 12.68
CA ASP A 391 13.97 17.56 12.78
C ASP A 391 13.01 16.55 12.12
N VAL A 392 12.59 15.55 12.89
CA VAL A 392 11.66 14.51 12.43
C VAL A 392 10.24 14.97 12.68
N ARG A 393 9.46 15.14 11.60
CA ARG A 393 8.04 15.54 11.64
C ARG A 393 7.16 14.49 11.02
N LEU A 394 6.18 14.01 11.80
CA LEU A 394 5.16 13.06 11.38
C LEU A 394 3.83 13.81 11.19
N ILE A 395 3.28 13.76 9.97
CA ILE A 395 2.06 14.47 9.59
C ILE A 395 0.96 13.45 9.31
N LEU A 396 -0.12 13.53 10.08
CA LEU A 396 -1.19 12.55 10.18
C LEU A 396 -2.57 13.22 9.94
N PRO A 397 -3.64 12.46 9.67
CA PRO A 397 -4.98 13.02 9.57
C PRO A 397 -5.45 13.67 10.89
N GLY A 398 -6.14 14.81 10.80
CA GLY A 398 -6.85 15.39 11.94
C GLY A 398 -8.28 14.88 12.07
N ILE A 399 -8.93 14.52 10.94
CA ILE A 399 -10.25 13.88 10.90
C ILE A 399 -10.06 12.46 10.36
N PRO A 400 -10.17 11.41 11.21
CA PRO A 400 -9.92 10.03 10.79
C PRO A 400 -11.10 9.42 10.01
N ASP A 401 -10.79 8.55 9.05
CA ASP A 401 -11.77 7.67 8.38
C ASP A 401 -12.18 6.47 9.25
N LYS A 402 -11.25 5.96 10.09
CA LYS A 402 -11.41 4.81 10.97
C LYS A 402 -10.98 5.16 12.39
N LYS A 403 -11.94 5.40 13.28
CA LYS A 403 -11.68 5.84 14.67
C LYS A 403 -10.78 4.89 15.45
N LEU A 404 -10.95 3.56 15.28
CA LEU A 404 -10.16 2.57 16.00
C LEU A 404 -8.68 2.56 15.55
N VAL A 405 -8.45 2.63 14.24
CA VAL A 405 -7.10 2.71 13.66
C VAL A 405 -6.40 4.02 14.07
N PHE A 406 -7.15 5.12 14.11
CA PHE A 406 -6.62 6.39 14.58
C PHE A 406 -6.25 6.36 16.07
N ARG A 407 -7.05 5.69 16.91
CA ARG A 407 -6.71 5.45 18.31
C ARG A 407 -5.42 4.63 18.44
N LEU A 408 -5.27 3.58 17.65
CA LEU A 408 -4.03 2.81 17.56
C LEU A 408 -2.86 3.71 17.20
N THR A 409 -2.98 4.52 16.14
CA THR A 409 -1.97 5.51 15.72
C THR A 409 -1.57 6.43 16.89
N ARG A 410 -2.53 6.99 17.61
CA ARG A 410 -2.27 7.88 18.76
C ARG A 410 -1.57 7.19 19.92
N SER A 411 -1.72 5.87 20.07
CA SER A 411 -1.02 5.12 21.11
C SER A 411 0.51 5.16 20.94
N TYR A 412 1.02 5.40 19.72
CA TYR A 412 2.45 5.54 19.43
C TYR A 412 3.02 6.95 19.70
N TYR A 413 2.17 7.96 19.98
CA TYR A 413 2.61 9.35 20.10
C TYR A 413 3.56 9.58 21.28
N VAL A 414 3.21 9.08 22.45
CA VAL A 414 3.99 9.32 23.69
C VAL A 414 5.47 8.93 23.54
N PRO A 415 5.84 7.73 23.09
CA PRO A 415 7.25 7.36 22.95
C PRO A 415 7.99 8.17 21.87
N LEU A 416 7.30 8.64 20.82
CA LEU A 416 7.88 9.48 19.77
C LEU A 416 8.10 10.91 20.27
N LEU A 417 7.10 11.54 20.90
CA LEU A 417 7.18 12.89 21.46
C LEU A 417 8.28 12.99 22.52
N ARG A 418 8.39 11.98 23.40
CA ARG A 418 9.47 11.93 24.42
C ARG A 418 10.86 11.83 23.79
N ALA A 419 10.99 11.31 22.59
CA ALA A 419 12.24 11.22 21.87
C ALA A 419 12.58 12.47 21.05
N GLY A 420 11.67 13.45 20.98
CA GLY A 420 11.83 14.69 20.23
C GLY A 420 11.25 14.67 18.80
N VAL A 421 10.53 13.61 18.41
CA VAL A 421 9.77 13.59 17.17
C VAL A 421 8.57 14.52 17.31
N LYS A 422 8.35 15.41 16.35
CA LYS A 422 7.20 16.31 16.31
C LYS A 422 6.06 15.66 15.54
N ILE A 423 4.86 15.72 16.10
CA ILE A 423 3.66 15.09 15.53
C ILE A 423 2.63 16.16 15.23
N TYR A 424 2.07 16.09 14.02
CA TYR A 424 1.13 17.08 13.51
C TYR A 424 -0.14 16.40 12.99
N GLU A 425 -1.31 16.87 13.42
CA GLU A 425 -2.62 16.42 12.95
C GLU A 425 -3.20 17.46 11.98
N TYR A 426 -3.44 17.07 10.72
CA TYR A 426 -3.96 17.93 9.66
C TYR A 426 -5.42 18.29 9.90
N THR A 427 -5.69 19.52 10.36
CA THR A 427 -7.01 19.95 10.84
C THR A 427 -8.08 20.10 9.77
N PRO A 428 -7.77 20.45 8.49
CA PRO A 428 -8.83 20.61 7.48
C PRO A 428 -9.54 19.31 7.10
N GLY A 429 -8.94 18.14 7.39
CA GLY A 429 -9.58 16.90 7.01
C GLY A 429 -8.72 15.65 7.12
N PHE A 430 -8.90 14.73 6.15
CA PHE A 430 -8.18 13.46 6.08
C PHE A 430 -6.93 13.59 5.20
N LEU A 431 -5.77 13.38 5.80
CA LEU A 431 -4.50 13.32 5.08
C LEU A 431 -4.22 11.89 4.67
N HIS A 432 -4.19 11.64 3.36
CA HIS A 432 -3.98 10.31 2.78
C HIS A 432 -2.67 10.18 1.99
N ALA A 433 -1.87 11.23 1.85
CA ALA A 433 -0.57 11.18 1.20
C ALA A 433 0.41 10.23 1.93
N LYS A 434 1.28 9.57 1.18
CA LYS A 434 2.37 8.73 1.65
C LYS A 434 3.66 9.22 1.01
N CYS A 435 4.34 10.11 1.72
CA CYS A 435 5.55 10.76 1.22
C CYS A 435 6.59 10.89 2.32
N TYR A 436 7.84 10.87 1.89
CA TYR A 436 9.01 11.19 2.70
C TYR A 436 9.85 12.22 1.98
N VAL A 437 10.36 13.20 2.70
CA VAL A 437 11.36 14.12 2.17
C VAL A 437 12.43 14.38 3.23
N SER A 438 13.69 14.28 2.84
CA SER A 438 14.83 14.44 3.73
C SER A 438 15.91 15.29 3.09
N ASP A 439 16.38 16.28 3.86
CA ASP A 439 17.62 17.05 3.64
C ASP A 439 17.75 17.74 2.28
N ASP A 440 16.69 17.92 1.52
CA ASP A 440 16.66 18.39 0.11
C ASP A 440 17.37 17.44 -0.88
N HIS A 441 17.70 16.22 -0.46
CA HIS A 441 18.48 15.26 -1.25
C HIS A 441 17.71 14.05 -1.72
N VAL A 442 16.74 13.58 -0.94
CA VAL A 442 15.96 12.40 -1.24
C VAL A 442 14.49 12.60 -0.90
N ALA A 443 13.62 12.04 -1.73
CA ALA A 443 12.19 11.97 -1.43
C ALA A 443 11.59 10.65 -1.93
N VAL A 444 10.48 10.26 -1.31
CA VAL A 444 9.63 9.14 -1.75
C VAL A 444 8.21 9.65 -1.91
N VAL A 445 7.56 9.28 -3.01
CA VAL A 445 6.12 9.45 -3.25
C VAL A 445 5.57 8.11 -3.69
N GLY A 446 4.53 7.60 -3.02
CA GLY A 446 4.01 6.28 -3.37
C GLY A 446 2.68 5.93 -2.71
N SER A 447 2.39 4.63 -2.69
CA SER A 447 1.18 4.07 -2.12
C SER A 447 1.35 3.55 -0.68
N ILE A 448 2.59 3.45 -0.18
CA ILE A 448 3.00 2.69 1.00
C ILE A 448 2.74 3.47 2.28
N ASN A 449 1.78 3.02 3.09
CA ASN A 449 1.53 3.57 4.43
C ASN A 449 2.59 3.11 5.44
N MET A 450 2.72 3.82 6.56
CA MET A 450 3.47 3.35 7.73
C MET A 450 2.60 2.46 8.62
N ASP A 451 2.12 1.35 8.08
CA ASP A 451 1.37 0.35 8.82
C ASP A 451 1.75 -1.08 8.41
N TYR A 452 1.44 -2.05 9.27
CA TYR A 452 1.81 -3.46 9.05
C TYR A 452 1.24 -4.06 7.77
N ARG A 453 0.05 -3.62 7.32
CA ARG A 453 -0.54 -4.13 6.08
C ARG A 453 0.25 -3.69 4.87
N SER A 454 0.57 -2.41 4.78
CA SER A 454 1.36 -1.87 3.67
C SER A 454 2.78 -2.41 3.64
N LEU A 455 3.42 -2.55 4.82
CA LEU A 455 4.82 -2.97 4.88
C LEU A 455 5.03 -4.48 4.71
N PHE A 456 4.00 -5.33 4.98
CA PHE A 456 4.24 -6.79 5.03
C PHE A 456 3.20 -7.64 4.28
N LEU A 457 2.05 -7.09 3.89
CA LEU A 457 0.93 -7.89 3.35
C LEU A 457 0.43 -7.44 1.98
N HIS A 458 0.59 -6.16 1.63
CA HIS A 458 0.07 -5.60 0.40
C HIS A 458 1.13 -5.57 -0.70
N PHE A 459 0.65 -5.57 -1.94
CA PHE A 459 1.45 -5.14 -3.08
C PHE A 459 1.42 -3.61 -3.11
N GLU A 460 2.59 -3.00 -3.05
CA GLU A 460 2.76 -1.56 -2.94
C GLU A 460 3.78 -1.05 -3.97
N CYS A 461 3.85 0.26 -4.17
CA CYS A 461 4.89 0.87 -4.98
C CYS A 461 5.22 2.29 -4.51
N GLY A 462 6.40 2.72 -4.87
CA GLY A 462 6.88 4.08 -4.60
C GLY A 462 7.88 4.54 -5.64
N THR A 463 8.19 5.82 -5.60
CA THR A 463 9.21 6.45 -6.43
C THR A 463 10.19 7.18 -5.54
N LEU A 464 11.44 6.75 -5.55
CA LEU A 464 12.57 7.46 -4.97
C LEU A 464 13.06 8.53 -5.94
N LEU A 465 13.29 9.72 -5.42
CA LEU A 465 13.91 10.85 -6.12
C LEU A 465 15.25 11.16 -5.48
N TYR A 466 16.28 11.35 -6.29
CA TYR A 466 17.62 11.74 -5.85
C TYR A 466 18.06 13.01 -6.56
N ARG A 467 18.40 14.07 -5.83
CA ARG A 467 18.87 15.35 -6.38
C ARG A 467 17.93 15.94 -7.43
N ASN A 468 16.64 15.71 -7.28
CA ASN A 468 15.59 16.11 -8.22
C ASN A 468 14.88 17.37 -7.71
N SER A 469 14.51 18.30 -8.60
CA SER A 469 13.85 19.55 -8.21
C SER A 469 12.52 19.34 -7.48
N GLN A 470 11.82 18.21 -7.75
CA GLN A 470 10.54 17.89 -7.13
C GLN A 470 10.68 17.53 -5.63
N ILE A 471 11.87 17.25 -5.15
CA ILE A 471 12.17 17.10 -3.71
C ILE A 471 11.85 18.40 -2.98
N LEU A 472 12.24 19.54 -3.56
CA LEU A 472 11.95 20.86 -3.00
C LEU A 472 10.45 21.18 -3.04
N ALA A 473 9.77 20.80 -4.13
CA ALA A 473 8.31 20.96 -4.25
C ALA A 473 7.57 20.18 -3.16
N LEU A 474 7.97 18.93 -2.89
CA LEU A 474 7.40 18.13 -1.81
C LEU A 474 7.74 18.70 -0.42
N ARG A 475 8.96 19.17 -0.19
CA ARG A 475 9.35 19.86 1.06
C ARG A 475 8.46 21.08 1.31
N ASP A 476 8.30 21.92 0.30
CA ASP A 476 7.52 23.15 0.41
C ASP A 476 6.03 22.86 0.63
N ASP A 477 5.50 21.81 -0.01
CA ASP A 477 4.15 21.29 0.29
C ASP A 477 4.05 20.81 1.76
N ALA A 478 5.06 20.09 2.26
CA ALA A 478 5.09 19.66 3.66
C ALA A 478 5.06 20.85 4.63
N LEU A 479 5.89 21.85 4.39
CA LEU A 479 5.92 23.08 5.21
C LEU A 479 4.59 23.85 5.14
N ASN A 480 3.97 23.94 3.96
CA ASN A 480 2.66 24.57 3.79
C ASN A 480 1.54 23.77 4.47
N THR A 481 1.61 22.45 4.44
CA THR A 481 0.65 21.58 5.11
C THR A 481 0.77 21.70 6.63
N LEU A 482 1.98 21.74 7.17
CA LEU A 482 2.27 21.92 8.59
C LEU A 482 1.62 23.20 9.17
N ARG A 483 1.54 24.28 8.38
CA ARG A 483 0.85 25.54 8.79
C ARG A 483 -0.66 25.34 9.02
N LYS A 484 -1.23 24.27 8.46
CA LYS A 484 -2.65 23.90 8.59
C LYS A 484 -2.86 22.76 9.58
N CYS A 485 -1.81 22.36 10.29
CA CYS A 485 -1.86 21.27 11.26
C CYS A 485 -1.89 21.80 12.70
N ARG A 486 -2.46 21.03 13.59
CA ARG A 486 -2.29 21.18 15.03
C ARG A 486 -1.06 20.35 15.45
N GLU A 487 -0.10 20.96 16.11
CA GLU A 487 0.99 20.25 16.75
C GLU A 487 0.48 19.53 18.01
N VAL A 488 0.80 18.25 18.13
CA VAL A 488 0.37 17.40 19.25
C VAL A 488 1.39 17.53 20.38
N GLN A 489 0.88 17.82 21.58
CA GLN A 489 1.70 17.92 22.79
C GLN A 489 1.53 16.68 23.68
N LEU A 490 2.49 16.42 24.58
CA LEU A 490 2.40 15.31 25.53
C LEU A 490 1.14 15.39 26.41
N SER A 491 0.67 16.60 26.71
CA SER A 491 -0.60 16.84 27.43
C SER A 491 -1.83 16.26 26.72
N ASP A 492 -1.83 16.28 25.37
CA ASP A 492 -2.92 15.78 24.54
C ASP A 492 -3.01 14.25 24.52
N CYS A 493 -1.96 13.58 24.98
CA CYS A 493 -1.86 12.12 25.00
C CYS A 493 -2.24 11.50 26.34
N ARG A 494 -2.77 12.29 27.28
CA ARG A 494 -3.20 11.77 28.60
C ARG A 494 -4.42 10.88 28.43
N THR A 495 -4.37 9.70 29.03
CA THR A 495 -5.47 8.74 29.04
C THR A 495 -5.63 8.18 30.47
N ASN A 496 -6.81 7.68 30.81
CA ASN A 496 -7.05 6.98 32.07
C ASN A 496 -6.53 5.53 31.99
N LEU A 497 -6.56 4.81 33.12
CA LEU A 497 -6.05 3.44 33.21
C LEU A 497 -6.71 2.50 32.18
N LEU A 498 -8.04 2.56 32.03
CA LEU A 498 -8.78 1.76 31.04
C LEU A 498 -8.40 2.10 29.61
N GLY A 499 -8.20 3.39 29.33
CA GLY A 499 -7.70 3.85 28.04
C GLY A 499 -6.29 3.32 27.72
N THR A 500 -5.39 3.35 28.69
CA THR A 500 -4.03 2.81 28.55
C THR A 500 -4.06 1.29 28.31
N LEU A 501 -4.92 0.56 29.01
CA LEU A 501 -5.09 -0.89 28.81
C LEU A 501 -5.60 -1.18 27.38
N LEU A 502 -6.62 -0.45 26.93
CA LEU A 502 -7.15 -0.60 25.57
C LEU A 502 -6.11 -0.27 24.51
N ASP A 503 -5.33 0.79 24.69
CA ASP A 503 -4.24 1.16 23.78
C ASP A 503 -3.15 0.07 23.73
N SER A 504 -2.85 -0.57 24.86
CA SER A 504 -1.92 -1.71 24.93
C SER A 504 -2.45 -2.93 24.17
N VAL A 505 -3.75 -3.23 24.31
CA VAL A 505 -4.40 -4.31 23.56
C VAL A 505 -4.41 -4.00 22.05
N LEU A 506 -4.73 -2.77 21.65
CA LEU A 506 -4.70 -2.35 20.24
C LEU A 506 -3.28 -2.47 19.66
N ARG A 507 -2.25 -2.07 20.40
CA ARG A 507 -0.85 -2.23 19.96
C ARG A 507 -0.45 -3.70 19.84
N LEU A 508 -0.92 -4.57 20.73
CA LEU A 508 -0.71 -6.01 20.62
C LEU A 508 -1.35 -6.57 19.35
N LEU A 509 -2.57 -6.10 19.02
CA LEU A 509 -3.32 -6.54 17.85
C LEU A 509 -2.88 -5.87 16.53
N SER A 510 -2.06 -4.82 16.60
CA SER A 510 -1.70 -3.99 15.44
C SER A 510 -1.16 -4.76 14.22
N PRO A 511 -0.39 -5.86 14.36
CA PRO A 511 0.06 -6.63 13.20
C PRO A 511 -1.06 -7.39 12.46
N LEU A 512 -2.24 -7.49 13.05
CA LEU A 512 -3.41 -8.16 12.47
C LEU A 512 -4.46 -7.17 11.91
N MET A 513 -4.28 -5.85 12.15
CA MET A 513 -5.25 -4.79 11.83
C MET A 513 -5.08 -4.19 10.43
#